data_7a7c2c09da15cc8a7c12d336314fd36f
#
_entry.id   7a7c2c09da15cc8a7c12d336314fd36f
#
_cell.length_a   1.000
_cell.length_b   1.000
_cell.length_c   1.000
_cell.angle_alpha   90.00
_cell.angle_beta   90.00
_cell.angle_gamma   90.00
#
_symmetry.space_group_name_H-M   'P 1'
#
loop_
_entity.id
_entity.type
_entity.pdbx_description
1 polymer ?
#
loop_
_entity_poly.entity_id
_entity_poly.type
_entity_poly.pdbx_seq_one_letter_code
_entity_poly.pdbx_strand_id
1 'polypeptide(L)'
;MTAKIRDLDKLKRSIPHSDPFDADFKRIQYVRYADDFLIGVIGSKEDAQNIKESVRVFIRETLHLEMSDEKTLITHSADKARFLGYDIFVRRTNAARRNKSGIVNRVLNGKVCLELPNEIMQKKLLGYDAMTVETGVNGKEYWKPKARYYLKDNDDLEILDQYNSEIRGFYNYYRIANNASHANSFAYIMQYSMYKTYATKYRTSMGKVIKRFHIGKDFGVQFKDKKGKTKTRLFYNEGFRRKSLVKDKGVDRLPNTALYSSKTSLMDRLSAQQCELCGKTDVNIEMHHVRKLKDLQGKSVWEQFMIARNRKTLALCTECHRNLHAGKLN
;
A
#
# COMPACT_ATOMS: atom_id res chain seq x y z
N MET A 1 -46.37 43.69 -11.79
CA MET A 1 -45.41 42.64 -12.19
C MET A 1 -44.48 42.23 -11.05
N THR A 2 -43.86 43.13 -10.34
CA THR A 2 -42.88 42.85 -9.23
C THR A 2 -43.44 42.09 -8.02
N ALA A 3 -44.72 42.33 -7.64
CA ALA A 3 -45.34 41.62 -6.51
C ALA A 3 -45.53 40.11 -6.85
N LYS A 4 -46.04 39.81 -8.03
CA LYS A 4 -46.27 38.43 -8.50
C LYS A 4 -44.96 37.65 -8.61
N ILE A 5 -43.85 38.27 -9.00
CA ILE A 5 -42.52 37.66 -9.04
C ILE A 5 -42.05 37.33 -7.61
N ARG A 6 -42.25 38.22 -6.65
CA ARG A 6 -41.89 37.98 -5.24
C ARG A 6 -42.70 36.80 -4.63
N ASP A 7 -43.96 36.70 -4.96
CA ASP A 7 -44.82 35.61 -4.47
C ASP A 7 -44.43 34.25 -5.09
N LEU A 8 -44.09 34.23 -6.39
CA LEU A 8 -43.57 33.05 -7.06
C LEU A 8 -42.19 32.64 -6.52
N ASP A 9 -41.32 33.58 -6.20
CA ASP A 9 -40.04 33.29 -5.55
C ASP A 9 -40.20 32.75 -4.13
N LYS A 10 -41.17 33.24 -3.36
CA LYS A 10 -41.51 32.67 -2.05
C LYS A 10 -42.04 31.23 -2.19
N LEU A 11 -42.94 31.00 -3.14
CA LEU A 11 -43.47 29.68 -3.41
C LEU A 11 -42.36 28.71 -3.85
N LYS A 12 -41.47 29.12 -4.77
CA LYS A 12 -40.31 28.36 -5.19
C LYS A 12 -39.41 27.97 -4.02
N ARG A 13 -39.18 28.90 -3.04
CA ARG A 13 -38.36 28.60 -1.86
C ARG A 13 -39.05 27.73 -0.82
N SER A 14 -40.37 27.60 -0.86
CA SER A 14 -41.14 26.73 0.03
C SER A 14 -41.19 25.27 -0.48
N ILE A 15 -40.91 25.06 -1.76
CA ILE A 15 -40.87 23.74 -2.36
C ILE A 15 -39.48 23.13 -2.13
N PRO A 16 -39.32 21.93 -1.53
CA PRO A 16 -38.06 21.25 -1.40
C PRO A 16 -37.37 21.09 -2.76
N HIS A 17 -36.07 21.30 -2.81
CA HIS A 17 -35.28 21.18 -4.05
C HIS A 17 -35.38 19.79 -4.68
N SER A 18 -35.58 18.77 -3.84
CA SER A 18 -35.82 17.39 -4.25
C SER A 18 -36.83 16.76 -3.30
N ASP A 19 -37.80 16.07 -3.85
CA ASP A 19 -38.70 15.25 -3.07
C ASP A 19 -38.02 13.90 -2.78
N PRO A 20 -37.67 13.59 -1.53
CA PRO A 20 -37.06 12.30 -1.20
C PRO A 20 -38.03 11.12 -1.34
N PHE A 21 -39.32 11.40 -1.54
CA PHE A 21 -40.41 10.41 -1.70
C PHE A 21 -40.91 10.34 -3.15
N ASP A 22 -40.28 11.07 -4.09
CA ASP A 22 -40.62 10.98 -5.51
C ASP A 22 -40.27 9.56 -6.01
N ALA A 23 -41.30 8.76 -6.26
CA ALA A 23 -41.15 7.38 -6.74
C ALA A 23 -40.60 7.34 -8.19
N ASP A 24 -40.78 8.42 -8.95
CA ASP A 24 -40.33 8.50 -10.35
C ASP A 24 -38.90 9.05 -10.49
N PHE A 25 -38.29 9.50 -9.37
CA PHE A 25 -36.91 9.98 -9.37
C PHE A 25 -35.93 8.83 -9.59
N LYS A 26 -35.43 8.70 -10.80
CA LYS A 26 -34.43 7.70 -11.18
C LYS A 26 -33.14 8.39 -11.62
N ARG A 27 -32.00 7.89 -11.16
CA ARG A 27 -30.68 8.40 -11.52
C ARG A 27 -29.66 7.30 -11.62
N ILE A 28 -28.77 7.43 -12.60
CA ILE A 28 -27.62 6.55 -12.80
C ILE A 28 -26.34 7.36 -12.68
N GLN A 29 -25.35 6.81 -11.98
CA GLN A 29 -23.98 7.27 -11.94
C GLN A 29 -23.06 6.14 -12.39
N TYR A 30 -22.18 6.43 -13.32
CA TYR A 30 -21.26 5.46 -13.89
C TYR A 30 -19.82 5.88 -13.64
N VAL A 31 -19.02 4.92 -13.18
CA VAL A 31 -17.57 5.08 -13.00
C VAL A 31 -16.88 3.86 -13.59
N ARG A 32 -15.84 4.07 -14.39
CA ARG A 32 -15.06 3.01 -15.02
C ARG A 32 -13.57 3.21 -14.76
N TYR A 33 -12.88 2.12 -14.55
CA TYR A 33 -11.43 2.04 -14.54
C TYR A 33 -10.98 0.78 -15.28
N ALA A 34 -10.35 0.96 -16.43
CA ALA A 34 -10.02 -0.13 -17.37
C ALA A 34 -11.23 -1.02 -17.67
N ASP A 35 -11.18 -2.28 -17.29
CA ASP A 35 -12.25 -3.27 -17.50
C ASP A 35 -13.30 -3.24 -16.38
N ASP A 36 -12.94 -2.71 -15.21
CA ASP A 36 -13.83 -2.65 -14.06
C ASP A 36 -14.76 -1.44 -14.16
N PHE A 37 -16.04 -1.62 -13.84
CA PHE A 37 -17.01 -0.53 -13.74
C PHE A 37 -17.93 -0.67 -12.53
N LEU A 38 -18.43 0.47 -12.08
CA LEU A 38 -19.41 0.57 -11.01
C LEU A 38 -20.56 1.46 -11.47
N ILE A 39 -21.79 0.97 -11.34
CA ILE A 39 -23.00 1.71 -11.66
C ILE A 39 -23.80 1.92 -10.37
N GLY A 40 -23.94 3.17 -9.95
CA GLY A 40 -24.84 3.55 -8.87
C GLY A 40 -26.23 3.85 -9.42
N VAL A 41 -27.24 3.18 -8.92
CA VAL A 41 -28.64 3.35 -9.36
C VAL A 41 -29.46 3.89 -8.20
N ILE A 42 -30.17 5.00 -8.45
CA ILE A 42 -31.30 5.43 -7.63
C ILE A 42 -32.54 4.93 -8.35
N GLY A 43 -33.25 3.96 -7.77
CA GLY A 43 -34.38 3.27 -8.38
C GLY A 43 -34.66 1.95 -7.65
N SER A 44 -35.54 1.15 -8.23
CA SER A 44 -35.91 -0.16 -7.72
C SER A 44 -34.81 -1.21 -8.02
N LYS A 45 -34.93 -2.39 -7.39
CA LYS A 45 -34.07 -3.54 -7.72
C LYS A 45 -34.29 -4.01 -9.16
N GLU A 46 -35.53 -3.88 -9.65
CA GLU A 46 -35.91 -4.21 -11.03
C GLU A 46 -35.23 -3.28 -12.02
N ASP A 47 -35.17 -1.98 -11.74
CA ASP A 47 -34.42 -1.03 -12.56
C ASP A 47 -32.93 -1.43 -12.65
N ALA A 48 -32.33 -1.84 -11.55
CA ALA A 48 -30.93 -2.29 -11.54
C ALA A 48 -30.73 -3.58 -12.35
N GLN A 49 -31.70 -4.51 -12.33
CA GLN A 49 -31.68 -5.74 -13.12
C GLN A 49 -31.78 -5.42 -14.62
N ASN A 50 -32.69 -4.54 -15.00
CA ASN A 50 -32.88 -4.11 -16.40
C ASN A 50 -31.64 -3.42 -16.95
N ILE A 51 -30.97 -2.59 -16.12
CA ILE A 51 -29.70 -1.94 -16.47
C ILE A 51 -28.60 -3.00 -16.64
N LYS A 52 -28.49 -3.96 -15.73
CA LYS A 52 -27.50 -5.05 -15.83
C LYS A 52 -27.66 -5.82 -17.13
N GLU A 53 -28.91 -6.17 -17.50
CA GLU A 53 -29.20 -6.90 -18.74
C GLU A 53 -28.90 -6.06 -20.00
N SER A 54 -29.28 -4.78 -19.99
CA SER A 54 -28.96 -3.87 -21.08
C SER A 54 -27.46 -3.73 -21.32
N VAL A 55 -26.67 -3.65 -20.22
CA VAL A 55 -25.20 -3.61 -20.28
C VAL A 55 -24.63 -4.93 -20.80
N ARG A 56 -25.19 -6.07 -20.38
CA ARG A 56 -24.80 -7.39 -20.87
C ARG A 56 -24.97 -7.53 -22.38
N VAL A 57 -26.16 -7.14 -22.86
CA VAL A 57 -26.47 -7.17 -24.29
C VAL A 57 -25.52 -6.28 -25.08
N PHE A 58 -25.28 -5.06 -24.60
CA PHE A 58 -24.35 -4.13 -25.25
C PHE A 58 -22.91 -4.69 -25.31
N ILE A 59 -22.41 -5.25 -24.23
CA ILE A 59 -21.05 -5.82 -24.17
C ILE A 59 -20.92 -6.98 -25.14
N ARG A 60 -21.92 -7.85 -25.20
CA ARG A 60 -21.93 -9.01 -26.10
C ARG A 60 -22.07 -8.62 -27.58
N GLU A 61 -23.03 -7.75 -27.89
CA GLU A 61 -23.40 -7.46 -29.29
C GLU A 61 -22.53 -6.40 -29.95
N THR A 62 -22.08 -5.40 -29.14
CA THR A 62 -21.30 -4.28 -29.69
C THR A 62 -19.80 -4.49 -29.51
N LEU A 63 -19.38 -5.04 -28.36
CA LEU A 63 -17.95 -5.21 -28.03
C LEU A 63 -17.45 -6.64 -28.27
N HIS A 64 -18.36 -7.61 -28.56
CA HIS A 64 -18.05 -9.03 -28.73
C HIS A 64 -17.28 -9.61 -27.53
N LEU A 65 -17.64 -9.16 -26.32
CA LEU A 65 -17.05 -9.59 -25.04
C LEU A 65 -18.13 -10.23 -24.17
N GLU A 66 -17.70 -11.04 -23.21
CA GLU A 66 -18.60 -11.65 -22.23
C GLU A 66 -18.45 -10.97 -20.85
N MET A 67 -19.58 -10.67 -20.23
CA MET A 67 -19.63 -10.13 -18.89
C MET A 67 -19.62 -11.27 -17.85
N SER A 68 -18.68 -11.25 -16.90
CA SER A 68 -18.63 -12.25 -15.82
C SER A 68 -19.81 -12.07 -14.86
N ASP A 69 -20.70 -13.03 -14.80
CA ASP A 69 -21.84 -13.01 -13.87
C ASP A 69 -21.43 -13.14 -12.43
N GLU A 70 -20.39 -13.91 -12.13
CA GLU A 70 -19.86 -14.09 -10.77
C GLU A 70 -19.30 -12.79 -10.18
N LYS A 71 -18.76 -11.91 -11.03
CA LYS A 71 -18.18 -10.62 -10.62
C LYS A 71 -19.17 -9.46 -10.71
N THR A 72 -20.19 -9.57 -11.56
CA THR A 72 -21.16 -8.49 -11.78
C THR A 72 -22.39 -8.68 -10.90
N LEU A 73 -22.31 -8.17 -9.68
CA LEU A 73 -23.34 -8.33 -8.66
C LEU A 73 -24.19 -7.07 -8.54
N ILE A 74 -25.48 -7.25 -8.21
CA ILE A 74 -26.37 -6.18 -7.77
C ILE A 74 -26.36 -6.18 -6.24
N THR A 75 -25.82 -5.11 -5.66
CA THR A 75 -25.67 -4.97 -4.20
C THR A 75 -26.53 -3.80 -3.72
N HIS A 76 -27.29 -4.00 -2.67
CA HIS A 76 -28.04 -2.91 -2.06
C HIS A 76 -27.09 -1.84 -1.52
N SER A 77 -27.44 -0.57 -1.68
CA SER A 77 -26.54 0.56 -1.35
C SER A 77 -26.09 0.64 0.12
N ALA A 78 -26.80 0.00 1.04
CA ALA A 78 -26.38 -0.12 2.45
C ALA A 78 -25.35 -1.22 2.69
N ASP A 79 -25.26 -2.17 1.78
CA ASP A 79 -24.30 -3.28 1.82
C ASP A 79 -23.00 -2.90 1.11
N LYS A 80 -21.95 -3.68 1.34
CA LYS A 80 -20.62 -3.39 0.83
C LYS A 80 -20.44 -3.99 -0.57
N ALA A 81 -20.33 -3.13 -1.57
CA ALA A 81 -19.91 -3.51 -2.92
C ALA A 81 -18.39 -3.37 -3.05
N ARG A 82 -17.72 -4.40 -3.59
CA ARG A 82 -16.27 -4.38 -3.80
C ARG A 82 -15.94 -3.76 -5.16
N PHE A 83 -15.14 -2.67 -5.15
CA PHE A 83 -14.64 -2.04 -6.36
C PHE A 83 -13.23 -1.49 -6.14
N LEU A 84 -12.28 -1.84 -7.02
CA LEU A 84 -10.87 -1.43 -6.94
C LEU A 84 -10.25 -1.67 -5.56
N GLY A 85 -10.58 -2.77 -4.91
CA GLY A 85 -10.05 -3.11 -3.59
C GLY A 85 -10.64 -2.32 -2.42
N TYR A 86 -11.66 -1.48 -2.65
CA TYR A 86 -12.43 -0.81 -1.61
C TYR A 86 -13.78 -1.49 -1.41
N ASP A 87 -14.28 -1.44 -0.19
CA ASP A 87 -15.70 -1.65 0.10
C ASP A 87 -16.42 -0.31 -0.02
N ILE A 88 -17.40 -0.25 -0.91
CA ILE A 88 -18.20 0.95 -1.19
C ILE A 88 -19.62 0.72 -0.70
N PHE A 89 -20.15 1.64 0.08
CA PHE A 89 -21.53 1.61 0.55
C PHE A 89 -22.04 3.02 0.86
N VAL A 90 -23.35 3.16 0.96
CA VAL A 90 -24.00 4.41 1.37
C VAL A 90 -24.35 4.34 2.85
N ARG A 91 -23.80 5.26 3.63
CA ARG A 91 -24.04 5.29 5.07
C ARG A 91 -25.50 5.57 5.37
N ARG A 92 -26.10 4.66 6.14
CA ARG A 92 -27.43 4.79 6.71
C ARG A 92 -27.34 4.53 8.22
N THR A 93 -27.39 5.59 9.03
CA THR A 93 -27.36 5.45 10.48
C THR A 93 -28.06 6.65 11.11
N ASN A 94 -28.89 6.38 12.10
CA ASN A 94 -29.53 7.40 12.93
C ASN A 94 -28.73 7.67 14.22
N ALA A 95 -27.56 7.04 14.37
CA ALA A 95 -26.73 7.19 15.56
C ALA A 95 -26.24 8.66 15.68
N ALA A 96 -26.40 9.22 16.85
CA ALA A 96 -25.81 10.50 17.20
C ALA A 96 -24.40 10.28 17.75
N ARG A 97 -23.46 11.12 17.35
CA ARG A 97 -22.08 11.11 17.87
C ARG A 97 -21.81 12.37 18.67
N ARG A 98 -21.17 12.22 19.82
CA ARG A 98 -20.59 13.36 20.55
C ARG A 98 -19.22 13.73 19.92
N ASN A 99 -19.02 15.00 19.63
CA ASN A 99 -17.71 15.50 19.26
C ASN A 99 -16.79 15.63 20.50
N LYS A 100 -15.53 16.06 20.27
CA LYS A 100 -14.57 16.27 21.37
C LYS A 100 -15.02 17.30 22.41
N SER A 101 -15.92 18.22 22.04
CA SER A 101 -16.51 19.25 22.91
C SER A 101 -17.82 18.80 23.59
N GLY A 102 -18.16 17.50 23.51
CA GLY A 102 -19.38 16.94 24.12
C GLY A 102 -20.68 17.22 23.38
N ILE A 103 -20.64 17.98 22.28
CA ILE A 103 -21.84 18.34 21.50
C ILE A 103 -22.29 17.14 20.69
N VAL A 104 -23.58 16.85 20.76
CA VAL A 104 -24.21 15.77 20.00
C VAL A 104 -24.44 16.20 18.56
N ASN A 105 -23.80 15.52 17.62
CA ASN A 105 -23.95 15.77 16.18
C ASN A 105 -24.59 14.57 15.50
N ARG A 106 -25.45 14.84 14.52
CA ARG A 106 -25.96 13.81 13.62
C ARG A 106 -24.85 13.28 12.73
N VAL A 107 -24.86 11.99 12.44
CA VAL A 107 -24.02 11.40 11.40
C VAL A 107 -24.69 11.66 10.05
N LEU A 108 -23.89 12.15 9.07
CA LEU A 108 -24.38 12.38 7.71
C LEU A 108 -24.84 11.04 7.08
N ASN A 109 -26.14 10.96 6.80
CA ASN A 109 -26.74 9.87 6.01
C ASN A 109 -26.62 10.19 4.51
N GLY A 110 -26.79 9.16 3.68
CA GLY A 110 -26.72 9.29 2.22
C GLY A 110 -25.31 9.55 1.66
N LYS A 111 -24.28 9.55 2.50
CA LYS A 111 -22.91 9.74 2.05
C LYS A 111 -22.30 8.41 1.59
N VAL A 112 -21.74 8.41 0.38
CA VAL A 112 -20.90 7.31 -0.10
C VAL A 112 -19.64 7.19 0.76
N CYS A 113 -19.41 6.01 1.28
CA CYS A 113 -18.25 5.65 2.09
C CYS A 113 -17.37 4.65 1.34
N LEU A 114 -16.07 4.85 1.48
CA LEU A 114 -15.04 3.94 1.01
C LEU A 114 -14.36 3.34 2.23
N GLU A 115 -14.26 2.03 2.32
CA GLU A 115 -13.56 1.36 3.41
C GLU A 115 -12.46 0.45 2.89
N LEU A 116 -11.39 0.36 3.66
CA LEU A 116 -10.33 -0.63 3.51
C LEU A 116 -10.81 -1.95 4.11
N PRO A 117 -10.95 -3.02 3.33
CA PRO A 117 -11.36 -4.33 3.83
C PRO A 117 -10.23 -5.03 4.59
N ASN A 118 -10.57 -5.71 5.68
CA ASN A 118 -9.60 -6.51 6.45
C ASN A 118 -8.99 -7.65 5.62
N GLU A 119 -9.79 -8.28 4.77
CA GLU A 119 -9.36 -9.36 3.86
C GLU A 119 -8.22 -8.91 2.93
N ILE A 120 -8.28 -7.69 2.44
CA ILE A 120 -7.22 -7.13 1.59
C ILE A 120 -5.93 -6.92 2.38
N MET A 121 -6.03 -6.44 3.63
CA MET A 121 -4.87 -6.34 4.51
C MET A 121 -4.25 -7.71 4.75
N GLN A 122 -5.07 -8.70 5.09
CA GLN A 122 -4.66 -10.09 5.31
C GLN A 122 -3.96 -10.65 4.07
N LYS A 123 -4.60 -10.55 2.90
CA LYS A 123 -4.07 -11.03 1.63
C LYS A 123 -2.72 -10.39 1.30
N LYS A 124 -2.57 -9.08 1.53
CA LYS A 124 -1.31 -8.36 1.28
C LYS A 124 -0.21 -8.79 2.23
N LEU A 125 -0.49 -8.90 3.52
CA LEU A 125 0.48 -9.34 4.54
C LEU A 125 0.95 -10.78 4.31
N LEU A 126 0.05 -11.68 3.90
CA LEU A 126 0.39 -13.04 3.50
C LEU A 126 1.24 -13.03 2.21
N GLY A 127 0.85 -12.24 1.20
CA GLY A 127 1.60 -12.11 -0.04
C GLY A 127 3.00 -11.52 0.13
N TYR A 128 3.21 -10.68 1.16
CA TYR A 128 4.53 -10.19 1.54
C TYR A 128 5.32 -11.17 2.41
N ASP A 129 4.77 -12.33 2.75
CA ASP A 129 5.35 -13.28 3.70
C ASP A 129 5.67 -12.65 5.07
N ALA A 130 4.88 -11.63 5.46
CA ALA A 130 5.10 -10.85 6.69
C ALA A 130 4.35 -11.41 7.90
N MET A 131 3.40 -12.32 7.69
CA MET A 131 2.61 -12.91 8.77
C MET A 131 2.19 -14.34 8.48
N THR A 132 1.72 -15.02 9.54
CA THR A 132 0.92 -16.24 9.50
C THR A 132 -0.42 -16.01 10.18
N VAL A 133 -1.43 -16.79 9.81
CA VAL A 133 -2.73 -16.81 10.50
C VAL A 133 -2.74 -18.04 11.39
N GLU A 134 -2.98 -17.84 12.67
CA GLU A 134 -3.11 -18.93 13.66
C GLU A 134 -4.53 -18.91 14.23
N THR A 135 -5.12 -20.08 14.41
CA THR A 135 -6.43 -20.20 15.06
C THR A 135 -6.21 -20.48 16.55
N GLY A 136 -6.75 -19.60 17.38
CA GLY A 136 -6.68 -19.78 18.84
C GLY A 136 -7.68 -20.81 19.37
N VAL A 137 -7.55 -21.14 20.65
CA VAL A 137 -8.40 -22.11 21.35
C VAL A 137 -9.89 -21.75 21.28
N ASN A 138 -10.21 -20.48 21.12
CA ASN A 138 -11.57 -19.95 20.99
C ASN A 138 -12.09 -19.92 19.54
N GLY A 139 -11.39 -20.54 18.58
CA GLY A 139 -11.74 -20.57 17.17
C GLY A 139 -11.51 -19.24 16.44
N LYS A 140 -10.97 -18.22 17.10
CA LYS A 140 -10.67 -16.93 16.47
C LYS A 140 -9.31 -16.95 15.77
N GLU A 141 -9.25 -16.33 14.61
CA GLU A 141 -8.00 -16.11 13.88
C GLU A 141 -7.17 -14.98 14.51
N TYR A 142 -5.87 -15.23 14.62
CA TYR A 142 -4.89 -14.26 15.09
C TYR A 142 -3.81 -14.09 14.04
N TRP A 143 -3.49 -12.86 13.73
CA TRP A 143 -2.42 -12.50 12.82
C TRP A 143 -1.10 -12.43 13.58
N LYS A 144 -0.17 -13.31 13.21
CA LYS A 144 1.12 -13.41 13.87
C LYS A 144 2.24 -12.95 12.92
N PRO A 145 3.00 -11.89 13.27
CA PRO A 145 4.11 -11.43 12.45
C PRO A 145 5.15 -12.53 12.23
N LYS A 146 5.69 -12.64 11.03
CA LYS A 146 6.70 -13.63 10.61
C LYS A 146 7.95 -12.93 10.10
N ALA A 147 9.14 -13.52 10.32
CA ALA A 147 10.37 -13.03 9.71
C ALA A 147 10.36 -13.32 8.20
N ARG A 148 10.77 -12.36 7.39
CA ARG A 148 10.93 -12.51 5.94
C ARG A 148 12.35 -12.99 5.66
N TYR A 149 12.53 -14.30 5.65
CA TYR A 149 13.86 -14.93 5.58
C TYR A 149 14.66 -14.55 4.33
N TYR A 150 14.00 -14.31 3.21
CA TYR A 150 14.64 -13.92 1.97
C TYR A 150 15.27 -12.50 2.02
N LEU A 151 14.89 -11.67 3.00
CA LEU A 151 15.50 -10.34 3.21
C LEU A 151 16.69 -10.36 4.16
N LYS A 152 16.93 -11.44 4.89
CA LYS A 152 17.94 -11.47 5.96
C LYS A 152 19.37 -11.16 5.50
N ASP A 153 19.68 -11.49 4.24
CA ASP A 153 21.01 -11.30 3.68
C ASP A 153 21.22 -9.95 2.99
N ASN A 154 20.15 -9.15 2.83
CA ASN A 154 20.21 -7.79 2.34
C ASN A 154 20.87 -6.85 3.37
N ASP A 155 21.31 -5.65 2.94
CA ASP A 155 21.81 -4.65 3.90
C ASP A 155 20.66 -4.10 4.77
N ASP A 156 21.02 -3.44 5.88
CA ASP A 156 20.04 -2.95 6.83
C ASP A 156 19.16 -1.86 6.23
N LEU A 157 19.73 -1.01 5.38
CA LEU A 157 18.99 0.04 4.71
C LEU A 157 18.00 -0.53 3.70
N GLU A 158 18.40 -1.55 2.94
CA GLU A 158 17.53 -2.24 1.98
C GLU A 158 16.33 -2.89 2.68
N ILE A 159 16.59 -3.59 3.79
CA ILE A 159 15.51 -4.20 4.58
C ILE A 159 14.52 -3.13 5.03
N LEU A 160 15.02 -2.05 5.63
CA LEU A 160 14.17 -0.97 6.14
C LEU A 160 13.38 -0.28 5.02
N ASP A 161 14.03 0.02 3.90
CA ASP A 161 13.41 0.69 2.76
C ASP A 161 12.36 -0.19 2.07
N GLN A 162 12.55 -1.50 2.03
CA GLN A 162 11.54 -2.45 1.53
C GLN A 162 10.25 -2.38 2.38
N TYR A 163 10.37 -2.49 3.70
CA TYR A 163 9.22 -2.36 4.59
C TYR A 163 8.55 -0.99 4.50
N ASN A 164 9.33 0.08 4.47
CA ASN A 164 8.82 1.44 4.34
C ASN A 164 8.08 1.67 3.03
N SER A 165 8.60 1.16 1.91
CA SER A 165 7.97 1.33 0.59
C SER A 165 6.66 0.58 0.49
N GLU A 166 6.60 -0.64 1.03
CA GLU A 166 5.39 -1.45 1.07
C GLU A 166 4.29 -0.82 1.95
N ILE A 167 4.67 -0.32 3.15
CA ILE A 167 3.73 0.38 4.05
C ILE A 167 3.24 1.68 3.40
N ARG A 168 4.15 2.47 2.85
CA ARG A 168 3.80 3.74 2.19
C ARG A 168 2.93 3.51 0.96
N GLY A 169 3.26 2.53 0.14
CA GLY A 169 2.48 2.17 -1.04
C GLY A 169 1.06 1.73 -0.67
N PHE A 170 0.93 0.86 0.32
CA PHE A 170 -0.35 0.43 0.85
C PHE A 170 -1.16 1.60 1.39
N TYR A 171 -0.59 2.41 2.27
CA TYR A 171 -1.28 3.57 2.84
C TYR A 171 -1.63 4.61 1.77
N ASN A 172 -0.75 4.91 0.83
CA ASN A 172 -1.03 5.89 -0.23
C ASN A 172 -2.22 5.50 -1.07
N TYR A 173 -2.41 4.21 -1.31
CA TYR A 173 -3.59 3.70 -2.00
C TYR A 173 -4.86 3.89 -1.15
N TYR A 174 -4.84 3.49 0.13
CA TYR A 174 -6.02 3.48 1.00
C TYR A 174 -6.22 4.75 1.85
N ARG A 175 -5.37 5.77 1.72
CA ARG A 175 -5.45 6.99 2.54
C ARG A 175 -6.76 7.78 2.42
N ILE A 176 -7.53 7.57 1.35
CA ILE A 176 -8.84 8.20 1.13
C ILE A 176 -9.97 7.44 1.81
N ALA A 177 -9.75 6.22 2.24
CA ALA A 177 -10.75 5.40 2.91
C ALA A 177 -11.25 6.07 4.20
N ASN A 178 -12.52 5.86 4.53
CA ASN A 178 -13.11 6.38 5.76
C ASN A 178 -12.47 5.79 7.01
N ASN A 179 -12.01 4.54 6.92
CA ASN A 179 -11.29 3.81 7.95
C ASN A 179 -9.78 3.70 7.66
N ALA A 180 -9.17 4.68 6.98
CA ALA A 180 -7.74 4.67 6.64
C ALA A 180 -6.83 4.38 7.86
N SER A 181 -7.27 4.72 9.08
CA SER A 181 -6.57 4.40 10.33
C SER A 181 -6.39 2.90 10.58
N HIS A 182 -7.17 2.02 9.93
CA HIS A 182 -6.97 0.57 10.00
C HIS A 182 -5.61 0.14 9.42
N ALA A 183 -4.98 0.97 8.58
CA ALA A 183 -3.61 0.76 8.13
C ALA A 183 -2.59 0.72 9.30
N ASN A 184 -2.94 1.20 10.52
CA ASN A 184 -2.11 1.00 11.71
C ASN A 184 -1.90 -0.50 12.02
N SER A 185 -2.95 -1.31 11.89
CA SER A 185 -2.86 -2.77 12.14
C SER A 185 -1.95 -3.44 11.11
N PHE A 186 -2.04 -3.02 9.84
CA PHE A 186 -1.13 -3.47 8.79
C PHE A 186 0.32 -3.10 9.13
N ALA A 187 0.57 -1.84 9.45
CA ALA A 187 1.91 -1.35 9.79
C ALA A 187 2.49 -2.01 11.04
N TYR A 188 1.65 -2.30 12.04
CA TYR A 188 2.05 -3.04 13.23
C TYR A 188 2.60 -4.43 12.90
N ILE A 189 1.88 -5.20 12.08
CA ILE A 189 2.35 -6.52 11.63
C ILE A 189 3.66 -6.39 10.85
N MET A 190 3.75 -5.43 9.93
CA MET A 190 4.95 -5.17 9.15
C MET A 190 6.14 -4.79 10.03
N GLN A 191 5.93 -3.96 11.05
CA GLN A 191 6.96 -3.55 11.99
C GLN A 191 7.53 -4.74 12.79
N TYR A 192 6.66 -5.58 13.33
CA TYR A 192 7.11 -6.76 14.07
C TYR A 192 7.71 -7.82 13.16
N SER A 193 7.23 -7.96 11.93
CA SER A 193 7.87 -8.78 10.90
C SER A 193 9.29 -8.29 10.62
N MET A 194 9.48 -6.98 10.47
CA MET A 194 10.79 -6.36 10.29
C MET A 194 11.72 -6.66 11.46
N TYR A 195 11.27 -6.46 12.71
CA TYR A 195 12.07 -6.77 13.90
C TYR A 195 12.51 -8.24 13.92
N LYS A 196 11.63 -9.17 13.58
CA LYS A 196 11.96 -10.59 13.47
C LYS A 196 12.94 -10.87 12.33
N THR A 197 12.83 -10.18 11.20
CA THR A 197 13.79 -10.29 10.08
C THR A 197 15.19 -9.85 10.49
N TYR A 198 15.31 -8.70 11.17
CA TYR A 198 16.59 -8.26 11.73
C TYR A 198 17.12 -9.20 12.83
N ALA A 199 16.23 -9.71 13.69
CA ALA A 199 16.60 -10.67 14.73
C ALA A 199 17.19 -11.96 14.10
N THR A 200 16.61 -12.43 13.02
CA THR A 200 17.13 -13.56 12.25
C THR A 200 18.47 -13.23 11.59
N LYS A 201 18.59 -12.07 10.93
CA LYS A 201 19.84 -11.60 10.31
C LYS A 201 21.00 -11.57 11.30
N TYR A 202 20.78 -10.99 12.49
CA TYR A 202 21.79 -10.83 13.52
C TYR A 202 21.87 -11.98 14.52
N ARG A 203 21.06 -13.03 14.35
CA ARG A 203 20.96 -14.17 15.27
C ARG A 203 20.84 -13.73 16.73
N THR A 204 19.89 -12.84 16.99
CA THR A 204 19.66 -12.23 18.30
C THR A 204 18.17 -12.06 18.58
N SER A 205 17.82 -11.63 19.81
CA SER A 205 16.44 -11.36 20.17
C SER A 205 15.93 -10.03 19.58
N MET A 206 14.60 -9.92 19.36
CA MET A 206 13.96 -8.67 18.91
C MET A 206 14.28 -7.48 19.84
N GLY A 207 14.30 -7.71 21.16
CA GLY A 207 14.60 -6.65 22.11
C GLY A 207 16.00 -6.03 21.90
N LYS A 208 17.01 -6.87 21.60
CA LYS A 208 18.36 -6.39 21.27
C LYS A 208 18.40 -5.66 19.94
N VAL A 209 17.63 -6.10 18.94
CA VAL A 209 17.48 -5.41 17.65
C VAL A 209 16.87 -4.02 17.84
N ILE A 210 15.76 -3.93 18.57
CA ILE A 210 15.10 -2.65 18.84
C ILE A 210 16.06 -1.68 19.54
N LYS A 211 16.78 -2.13 20.56
CA LYS A 211 17.79 -1.29 21.26
C LYS A 211 18.91 -0.83 20.33
N ARG A 212 19.41 -1.71 19.45
CA ARG A 212 20.51 -1.41 18.52
C ARG A 212 20.15 -0.35 17.50
N PHE A 213 18.94 -0.37 16.98
CA PHE A 213 18.46 0.50 15.90
C PHE A 213 17.55 1.62 16.40
N HIS A 214 17.51 1.86 17.71
CA HIS A 214 16.73 2.93 18.32
C HIS A 214 17.37 4.28 18.06
N ILE A 215 16.63 5.20 17.47
CA ILE A 215 17.08 6.56 17.16
C ILE A 215 16.00 7.54 17.64
N GLY A 216 16.26 8.21 18.73
CA GLY A 216 15.28 9.08 19.38
C GLY A 216 14.08 8.28 19.93
N LYS A 217 12.93 8.36 19.30
CA LYS A 217 11.71 7.59 19.65
C LYS A 217 11.38 6.52 18.60
N ASP A 218 12.13 6.48 17.52
CA ASP A 218 11.83 5.66 16.34
C ASP A 218 12.90 4.58 16.14
N PHE A 219 12.55 3.62 15.30
CA PHE A 219 13.49 2.65 14.76
C PHE A 219 14.10 3.21 13.47
N GLY A 220 15.42 3.10 13.31
CA GLY A 220 16.05 3.61 12.10
C GLY A 220 17.44 3.03 11.85
N VAL A 221 17.94 3.26 10.63
CA VAL A 221 19.28 2.86 10.17
C VAL A 221 20.06 4.11 9.79
N GLN A 222 21.28 4.20 10.29
CA GLN A 222 22.24 5.22 9.89
C GLN A 222 23.12 4.70 8.76
N PHE A 223 23.33 5.52 7.75
CA PHE A 223 24.16 5.19 6.60
C PHE A 223 24.91 6.43 6.09
N LYS A 224 26.01 6.22 5.38
CA LYS A 224 26.74 7.30 4.71
C LYS A 224 26.27 7.44 3.26
N ASP A 225 26.00 8.66 2.85
CA ASP A 225 25.70 8.96 1.46
C ASP A 225 26.97 8.95 0.59
N LYS A 226 26.79 9.11 -0.73
CA LYS A 226 27.91 9.15 -1.70
C LYS A 226 28.95 10.27 -1.42
N LYS A 227 28.57 11.28 -0.61
CA LYS A 227 29.44 12.40 -0.20
C LYS A 227 30.05 12.17 1.20
N GLY A 228 29.89 10.97 1.78
CA GLY A 228 30.40 10.63 3.11
C GLY A 228 29.58 11.19 4.28
N LYS A 229 28.51 11.93 4.01
CA LYS A 229 27.65 12.51 5.06
C LYS A 229 26.77 11.41 5.67
N THR A 230 26.76 11.33 6.99
CA THR A 230 25.87 10.41 7.71
C THR A 230 24.41 10.87 7.59
N LYS A 231 23.57 9.98 7.14
CA LYS A 231 22.11 10.15 7.03
C LYS A 231 21.41 9.08 7.85
N THR A 232 20.19 9.38 8.26
CA THR A 232 19.32 8.47 9.01
C THR A 232 18.08 8.16 8.18
N ARG A 233 17.74 6.90 8.07
CA ARG A 233 16.46 6.43 7.57
C ARG A 233 15.65 5.88 8.70
N LEU A 234 14.47 6.45 8.95
CA LEU A 234 13.56 5.98 9.99
C LEU A 234 12.54 5.00 9.40
N PHE A 235 12.04 4.11 10.24
CA PHE A 235 10.84 3.34 9.94
C PHE A 235 9.67 4.31 9.77
N TYR A 236 8.71 3.94 8.93
CA TYR A 236 7.56 4.79 8.60
C TYR A 236 6.81 5.25 9.86
N ASN A 237 6.78 6.57 10.10
CA ASN A 237 6.20 7.22 11.28
C ASN A 237 5.26 8.37 10.95
N GLU A 238 4.86 8.54 9.66
CA GLU A 238 4.00 9.66 9.22
C GLU A 238 2.53 9.50 9.66
N GLY A 239 2.17 8.34 10.22
CA GLY A 239 0.81 8.00 10.66
C GLY A 239 -0.14 7.64 9.51
N PHE A 240 -1.35 7.23 9.89
CA PHE A 240 -2.34 6.65 8.96
C PHE A 240 -3.69 7.37 9.05
N ARG A 241 -3.68 8.68 8.92
CA ARG A 241 -4.91 9.50 8.94
C ARG A 241 -5.52 9.54 7.56
N ARG A 242 -6.85 9.60 7.51
CA ARG A 242 -7.55 9.85 6.25
C ARG A 242 -7.07 11.17 5.64
N LYS A 243 -6.69 11.14 4.36
CA LYS A 243 -6.33 12.32 3.58
C LYS A 243 -7.41 12.54 2.51
N SER A 244 -7.75 13.80 2.23
CA SER A 244 -8.61 14.12 1.09
C SER A 244 -7.92 13.81 -0.22
N LEU A 245 -8.72 13.56 -1.27
CA LEU A 245 -8.18 13.45 -2.63
C LEU A 245 -7.45 14.75 -2.99
N VAL A 246 -6.21 14.61 -3.37
CA VAL A 246 -5.50 15.71 -4.03
C VAL A 246 -6.04 15.77 -5.45
N LYS A 247 -6.60 16.90 -5.85
CA LYS A 247 -6.96 17.17 -7.24
C LYS A 247 -5.65 17.44 -8.02
N ASP A 248 -4.95 16.38 -8.33
CA ASP A 248 -3.75 16.48 -9.14
C ASP A 248 -4.13 16.48 -10.61
N LYS A 249 -3.77 17.56 -11.31
CA LYS A 249 -3.95 17.67 -12.77
C LYS A 249 -2.99 16.74 -13.55
N GLY A 250 -2.11 16.02 -12.87
CA GLY A 250 -1.09 15.13 -13.45
C GLY A 250 -1.40 13.65 -13.30
N VAL A 251 -2.66 13.25 -13.04
CA VAL A 251 -3.05 11.84 -12.81
C VAL A 251 -2.66 10.92 -13.96
N ASP A 252 -2.66 11.42 -15.19
CA ASP A 252 -2.32 10.64 -16.39
C ASP A 252 -0.81 10.65 -16.73
N ARG A 253 0.03 11.27 -15.91
CA ARG A 253 1.48 11.21 -16.10
C ARG A 253 1.99 9.86 -15.62
N LEU A 254 2.57 9.10 -16.53
CA LEU A 254 3.29 7.88 -16.18
C LEU A 254 4.37 8.21 -15.15
N PRO A 255 4.47 7.44 -14.06
CA PRO A 255 5.55 7.62 -13.10
C PRO A 255 6.89 7.46 -13.83
N ASN A 256 7.84 8.37 -13.54
CA ASN A 256 9.19 8.23 -14.06
C ASN A 256 9.85 7.02 -13.39
N THR A 257 9.79 5.87 -14.07
CA THR A 257 10.33 4.60 -13.58
C THR A 257 11.84 4.67 -13.31
N ALA A 258 12.55 5.57 -14.00
CA ALA A 258 13.99 5.79 -13.79
C ALA A 258 14.29 6.35 -12.37
N LEU A 259 13.36 7.10 -11.76
CA LEU A 259 13.51 7.60 -10.38
C LEU A 259 13.29 6.52 -9.33
N TYR A 260 12.55 5.46 -9.67
CA TYR A 260 12.18 4.37 -8.76
C TYR A 260 13.00 3.09 -8.99
N SER A 261 13.89 3.11 -9.98
CA SER A 261 14.72 1.97 -10.36
C SER A 261 16.03 1.85 -9.57
N SER A 262 16.16 2.52 -8.42
CA SER A 262 17.25 2.20 -7.50
C SER A 262 17.01 0.80 -6.90
N LYS A 263 17.20 -0.20 -7.74
CA LYS A 263 17.11 -1.60 -7.38
C LYS A 263 18.24 -1.92 -6.41
N THR A 264 17.87 -2.33 -5.23
CA THR A 264 18.80 -2.63 -4.16
C THR A 264 18.65 -4.05 -3.64
N SER A 265 17.61 -4.78 -4.10
CA SER A 265 17.40 -6.16 -3.70
C SER A 265 18.48 -7.09 -4.26
N LEU A 266 18.74 -8.21 -3.59
CA LEU A 266 19.66 -9.25 -4.03
C LEU A 266 19.31 -9.71 -5.45
N MET A 267 18.03 -10.00 -5.70
CA MET A 267 17.54 -10.46 -7.00
C MET A 267 17.72 -9.42 -8.09
N ASP A 268 17.45 -8.16 -7.78
CA ASP A 268 17.63 -7.07 -8.75
C ASP A 268 19.09 -6.87 -9.13
N ARG A 269 20.02 -7.02 -8.18
CA ARG A 269 21.46 -6.92 -8.43
C ARG A 269 21.98 -8.08 -9.26
N LEU A 270 21.47 -9.30 -9.05
CA LEU A 270 21.76 -10.45 -9.89
C LEU A 270 21.20 -10.26 -11.31
N SER A 271 19.95 -9.80 -11.40
CA SER A 271 19.24 -9.59 -12.68
C SER A 271 19.83 -8.43 -13.50
N ALA A 272 20.48 -7.46 -12.85
CA ALA A 272 21.11 -6.33 -13.53
C ALA A 272 22.33 -6.73 -14.37
N GLN A 273 22.86 -7.93 -14.18
CA GLN A 273 24.05 -8.44 -14.89
C GLN A 273 25.22 -7.45 -14.94
N GLN A 274 25.33 -6.64 -13.87
CA GLN A 274 26.36 -5.62 -13.74
C GLN A 274 27.21 -5.90 -12.50
N CYS A 275 28.54 -5.94 -12.71
CA CYS A 275 29.50 -6.08 -11.64
C CYS A 275 29.54 -4.82 -10.76
N GLU A 276 29.30 -4.93 -9.46
CA GLU A 276 29.31 -3.80 -8.53
C GLU A 276 30.72 -3.23 -8.28
N LEU A 277 31.78 -3.93 -8.68
CA LEU A 277 33.18 -3.50 -8.47
C LEU A 277 33.79 -2.86 -9.72
N CYS A 278 33.76 -3.56 -10.87
CA CYS A 278 34.36 -3.04 -12.11
C CYS A 278 33.37 -2.38 -13.07
N GLY A 279 32.06 -2.46 -12.79
CA GLY A 279 31.02 -1.84 -13.61
C GLY A 279 30.71 -2.55 -14.94
N LYS A 280 31.41 -3.64 -15.29
CA LYS A 280 31.11 -4.42 -16.52
C LYS A 280 29.66 -4.86 -16.52
N THR A 281 28.96 -4.72 -17.64
CA THR A 281 27.58 -5.15 -17.89
C THR A 281 27.56 -6.41 -18.76
N ASP A 282 26.42 -7.08 -18.80
CA ASP A 282 26.18 -8.30 -19.59
C ASP A 282 27.17 -9.43 -19.29
N VAL A 283 27.53 -9.57 -18.02
CA VAL A 283 28.46 -10.60 -17.52
C VAL A 283 27.75 -11.49 -16.50
N ASN A 284 28.23 -12.74 -16.41
CA ASN A 284 27.76 -13.63 -15.36
C ASN A 284 28.11 -13.07 -13.99
N ILE A 285 27.11 -12.92 -13.14
CA ILE A 285 27.24 -12.37 -11.80
C ILE A 285 27.20 -13.45 -10.76
N GLU A 286 28.18 -13.44 -9.90
CA GLU A 286 28.28 -14.31 -8.72
C GLU A 286 28.17 -13.46 -7.46
N MET A 287 27.50 -13.99 -6.43
CA MET A 287 27.34 -13.29 -5.16
C MET A 287 28.45 -13.66 -4.20
N HIS A 288 29.34 -12.71 -3.95
CA HIS A 288 30.33 -12.83 -2.88
C HIS A 288 29.69 -12.58 -1.53
N HIS A 289 29.93 -13.47 -0.55
CA HIS A 289 29.38 -13.40 0.79
C HIS A 289 30.50 -13.29 1.84
N VAL A 290 30.36 -12.38 2.79
CA VAL A 290 31.21 -12.34 3.97
C VAL A 290 30.47 -12.85 5.20
N ARG A 291 31.14 -13.63 6.03
CA ARG A 291 30.55 -14.21 7.23
C ARG A 291 30.18 -13.14 8.25
N LYS A 292 31.08 -12.15 8.45
CA LYS A 292 30.87 -11.04 9.38
C LYS A 292 31.49 -9.76 8.82
N LEU A 293 30.74 -8.68 8.77
CA LEU A 293 31.25 -7.36 8.33
C LEU A 293 32.35 -6.82 9.26
N LYS A 294 32.28 -7.14 10.55
CA LYS A 294 33.29 -6.71 11.53
C LYS A 294 34.68 -7.29 11.30
N ASP A 295 34.77 -8.37 10.53
CA ASP A 295 36.04 -9.03 10.21
C ASP A 295 36.75 -8.36 9.02
N LEU A 296 36.03 -7.43 8.31
CA LEU A 296 36.59 -6.62 7.23
C LEU A 296 37.38 -5.44 7.81
N GLN A 297 38.58 -5.23 7.30
CA GLN A 297 39.50 -4.19 7.80
C GLN A 297 39.36 -2.86 7.02
N GLY A 298 38.62 -2.87 5.91
CA GLY A 298 38.43 -1.68 5.07
C GLY A 298 39.68 -1.29 4.28
N LYS A 299 40.63 -2.22 4.10
CA LYS A 299 41.89 -1.96 3.39
C LYS A 299 41.69 -1.95 1.88
N SER A 300 40.79 -2.79 1.35
CA SER A 300 40.50 -2.87 -0.08
C SER A 300 39.21 -2.14 -0.44
N VAL A 301 39.08 -1.74 -1.71
CA VAL A 301 37.91 -1.00 -2.22
C VAL A 301 36.61 -1.80 -2.01
N TRP A 302 36.63 -3.09 -2.22
CA TRP A 302 35.44 -3.93 -2.03
C TRP A 302 35.01 -4.06 -0.57
N GLU A 303 35.97 -4.11 0.37
CA GLU A 303 35.67 -4.09 1.81
C GLU A 303 35.04 -2.77 2.24
N GLN A 304 35.64 -1.63 1.78
CA GLN A 304 35.09 -0.30 2.03
C GLN A 304 33.67 -0.17 1.51
N PHE A 305 33.42 -0.73 0.31
CA PHE A 305 32.08 -0.73 -0.30
C PHE A 305 31.06 -1.52 0.54
N MET A 306 31.43 -2.72 1.01
CA MET A 306 30.57 -3.56 1.86
C MET A 306 30.35 -2.94 3.25
N ILE A 307 31.39 -2.38 3.86
CA ILE A 307 31.30 -1.69 5.15
C ILE A 307 30.42 -0.45 5.06
N ALA A 308 30.64 0.40 4.05
CA ALA A 308 29.89 1.64 3.86
C ALA A 308 28.38 1.40 3.65
N ARG A 309 28.03 0.30 3.00
CA ARG A 309 26.64 -0.09 2.77
C ARG A 309 26.06 -1.01 3.84
N ASN A 310 26.86 -1.39 4.84
CA ASN A 310 26.51 -2.37 5.84
C ASN A 310 25.95 -3.67 5.24
N ARG A 311 26.56 -4.12 4.15
CA ARG A 311 26.08 -5.21 3.30
C ARG A 311 27.01 -6.40 3.34
N LYS A 312 26.46 -7.61 3.56
CA LYS A 312 27.21 -8.87 3.59
C LYS A 312 27.40 -9.50 2.21
N THR A 313 26.80 -8.92 1.18
CA THR A 313 26.83 -9.48 -0.17
C THR A 313 27.32 -8.43 -1.17
N LEU A 314 28.06 -8.89 -2.18
CA LEU A 314 28.57 -8.08 -3.28
C LEU A 314 28.36 -8.86 -4.59
N ALA A 315 27.75 -8.23 -5.60
CA ALA A 315 27.53 -8.82 -6.91
C ALA A 315 28.76 -8.58 -7.80
N LEU A 316 29.46 -9.61 -8.15
CA LEU A 316 30.73 -9.53 -8.89
C LEU A 316 30.66 -10.36 -10.17
N CYS A 317 31.35 -9.93 -11.22
CA CYS A 317 31.63 -10.83 -12.33
C CYS A 317 32.61 -11.92 -11.91
N THR A 318 32.62 -13.04 -12.62
CA THR A 318 33.48 -14.22 -12.33
C THR A 318 34.95 -13.84 -12.20
N GLU A 319 35.42 -12.90 -13.01
CA GLU A 319 36.82 -12.42 -12.98
C GLU A 319 37.12 -11.65 -11.66
N CYS A 320 36.29 -10.66 -11.31
CA CYS A 320 36.44 -9.92 -10.05
C CYS A 320 36.28 -10.83 -8.82
N HIS A 321 35.38 -11.80 -8.87
CA HIS A 321 35.17 -12.74 -7.78
C HIS A 321 36.40 -13.65 -7.56
N ARG A 322 36.98 -14.17 -8.65
CA ARG A 322 38.24 -14.93 -8.60
C ARG A 322 39.41 -14.11 -8.06
N ASN A 323 39.57 -12.85 -8.56
CA ASN A 323 40.62 -11.96 -8.12
C ASN A 323 40.47 -11.56 -6.64
N LEU A 324 39.24 -11.43 -6.15
CA LEU A 324 38.97 -11.20 -4.74
C LEU A 324 39.45 -12.35 -3.87
N HIS A 325 39.08 -13.59 -4.23
CA HIS A 325 39.53 -14.78 -3.51
C HIS A 325 41.05 -15.03 -3.61
N ALA A 326 41.67 -14.58 -4.70
CA ALA A 326 43.12 -14.64 -4.88
C ALA A 326 43.90 -13.50 -4.17
N GLY A 327 43.18 -12.60 -3.45
CA GLY A 327 43.80 -11.45 -2.78
C GLY A 327 44.42 -10.39 -3.72
N LYS A 328 44.02 -10.39 -5.00
CA LYS A 328 44.55 -9.49 -6.02
C LYS A 328 43.75 -8.21 -6.23
N LEU A 329 42.68 -8.00 -5.45
CA LEU A 329 41.87 -6.79 -5.46
C LEU A 329 42.24 -5.92 -4.24
N ASN A 330 43.08 -4.93 -4.48
CA ASN A 330 43.43 -3.91 -3.50
C ASN A 330 42.53 -2.68 -3.65
#